data_767b5792ef59857758e69a8b93f39b0b
#
_entry.id   767b5792ef59857758e69a8b93f39b0b
#
_cell.length_a   1.000
_cell.length_b   1.000
_cell.length_c   1.000
_cell.angle_alpha   90.00
_cell.angle_beta   90.00
_cell.angle_gamma   90.00
#
_symmetry.space_group_name_H-M   'P 1'
#
loop_
_entity.id
_entity.type
_entity.pdbx_description
1 polymer ?
#
loop_
_entity_poly.entity_id
_entity_poly.type
_entity_poly.pdbx_seq_one_letter_code
_entity_poly.pdbx_strand_id
1 'polypeptide(L)'
;FPYTTLFRSLCPIVSIAISCSEEADCSMTARSMVNCILYRVDPETQYVENDTLDSLTVTAYGTDSIIINNQKKVHDISLPLRYTEDSTKLIFKYSRTKSDTMVIRHTNTPYFLSMDCGYQMKQAITDVTCTRISLDSIYIKDNEAGIYGKENLKLFY
;
A
#
# COMPACT_ATOMS: atom_id res chain seq x y z
N PHE A 1 39.85 -64.14 -36.26
CA PHE A 1 39.59 -62.79 -36.80
C PHE A 1 38.61 -62.09 -35.92
N PRO A 2 38.97 -60.97 -35.30
CA PRO A 2 38.04 -60.25 -34.47
C PRO A 2 37.42 -59.09 -35.27
N TYR A 3 36.09 -59.10 -35.29
CA TYR A 3 35.32 -57.97 -35.77
C TYR A 3 35.12 -56.98 -34.66
N THR A 4 35.80 -55.85 -34.73
CA THR A 4 35.54 -54.70 -33.89
C THR A 4 34.32 -53.97 -34.38
N THR A 5 33.18 -54.22 -33.73
CA THR A 5 31.97 -53.45 -33.91
C THR A 5 32.12 -52.13 -33.16
N LEU A 6 32.35 -51.06 -33.92
CA LEU A 6 32.27 -49.68 -33.45
C LEU A 6 30.81 -49.37 -33.06
N PHE A 7 30.54 -49.44 -31.77
CA PHE A 7 29.27 -48.95 -31.22
C PHE A 7 29.32 -47.42 -31.24
N ARG A 8 28.80 -46.86 -32.32
CA ARG A 8 28.64 -45.40 -32.47
C ARG A 8 27.39 -45.03 -31.63
N SER A 9 27.65 -44.72 -30.37
CA SER A 9 26.61 -44.19 -29.46
C SER A 9 26.18 -42.81 -29.99
N LEU A 10 25.04 -42.82 -30.68
CA LEU A 10 24.27 -41.60 -30.92
C LEU A 10 23.62 -41.19 -29.60
N CYS A 11 24.24 -40.28 -28.87
CA CYS A 11 23.57 -39.54 -27.83
C CYS A 11 22.49 -38.65 -28.46
N PRO A 12 21.18 -38.88 -28.23
CA PRO A 12 20.22 -37.86 -28.58
C PRO A 12 20.43 -36.69 -27.64
N ILE A 13 20.88 -35.57 -28.22
CA ILE A 13 20.85 -34.27 -27.53
C ILE A 13 19.37 -33.93 -27.34
N VAL A 14 18.84 -34.31 -26.21
CA VAL A 14 17.54 -33.81 -25.76
C VAL A 14 17.75 -32.33 -25.44
N SER A 15 17.44 -31.49 -26.40
CA SER A 15 17.30 -30.05 -26.20
C SER A 15 16.09 -29.87 -25.25
N ILE A 16 16.36 -29.81 -23.98
CA ILE A 16 15.38 -29.31 -23.00
C ILE A 16 15.24 -27.83 -23.33
N ALA A 17 14.26 -27.52 -24.18
CA ALA A 17 13.76 -26.16 -24.27
C ALA A 17 13.21 -25.83 -22.88
N ILE A 18 14.02 -25.20 -22.05
CA ILE A 18 13.55 -24.50 -20.87
C ILE A 18 12.72 -23.35 -21.44
N SER A 19 11.44 -23.61 -21.65
CA SER A 19 10.45 -22.57 -21.82
C SER A 19 10.43 -21.82 -20.47
N CYS A 20 11.27 -20.80 -20.33
CA CYS A 20 10.96 -19.72 -19.42
C CYS A 20 9.65 -19.13 -19.95
N SER A 21 8.52 -19.60 -19.42
CA SER A 21 7.32 -18.76 -19.42
C SER A 21 7.77 -17.48 -18.70
N GLU A 22 7.82 -16.38 -19.40
CA GLU A 22 7.83 -15.07 -18.73
C GLU A 22 6.55 -15.06 -17.90
N GLU A 23 6.68 -15.42 -16.61
CA GLU A 23 5.60 -15.17 -15.68
C GLU A 23 5.37 -13.67 -15.75
N ALA A 24 4.18 -13.29 -16.21
CA ALA A 24 3.80 -11.90 -16.29
C ALA A 24 4.07 -11.29 -14.93
N ASP A 25 4.98 -10.31 -14.88
CA ASP A 25 5.28 -9.60 -13.64
C ASP A 25 4.06 -8.77 -13.23
N CYS A 26 3.14 -9.42 -12.51
CA CYS A 26 1.99 -8.76 -11.92
C CYS A 26 2.34 -7.95 -10.68
N SER A 27 3.60 -7.52 -10.50
CA SER A 27 4.01 -6.65 -9.39
C SER A 27 3.25 -5.32 -9.41
N MET A 28 2.82 -4.86 -10.59
CA MET A 28 1.87 -3.75 -10.74
C MET A 28 0.48 -4.05 -10.17
N THR A 29 0.22 -5.29 -9.76
CA THR A 29 -1.00 -5.67 -9.03
C THR A 29 -0.91 -5.36 -7.53
N ALA A 30 0.19 -4.80 -7.06
CA ALA A 30 0.32 -4.34 -5.70
C ALA A 30 -0.87 -3.44 -5.34
N ARG A 31 -1.43 -3.67 -4.16
CA ARG A 31 -2.58 -2.91 -3.69
C ARG A 31 -2.24 -1.43 -3.61
N SER A 32 -3.06 -0.58 -4.22
CA SER A 32 -2.94 0.87 -4.06
C SER A 32 -3.04 1.26 -2.59
N MET A 33 -2.12 2.11 -2.14
CA MET A 33 -2.04 2.59 -0.77
C MET A 33 -2.15 4.11 -0.75
N VAL A 34 -2.72 4.63 0.33
CA VAL A 34 -2.72 6.06 0.65
C VAL A 34 -1.53 6.32 1.57
N ASN A 35 -0.55 7.06 1.08
CA ASN A 35 0.64 7.40 1.84
C ASN A 35 0.43 8.73 2.55
N CYS A 36 0.58 8.70 3.86
CA CYS A 36 0.39 9.84 4.74
C CYS A 36 1.72 10.20 5.39
N ILE A 37 2.06 11.48 5.41
CA ILE A 37 3.22 12.00 6.13
C ILE A 37 2.71 12.87 7.27
N LEU A 38 3.38 12.77 8.43
CA LEU A 38 3.02 13.47 9.64
C LEU A 38 3.75 14.81 9.72
N TYR A 39 3.00 15.83 10.08
CA TYR A 39 3.49 17.21 10.20
C TYR A 39 3.01 17.84 11.50
N ARG A 40 3.76 18.86 11.93
CA ARG A 40 3.34 19.81 12.96
C ARG A 40 3.56 21.22 12.47
N VAL A 41 2.83 22.15 13.03
CA VAL A 41 3.07 23.58 12.86
C VAL A 41 3.79 24.09 14.10
N ASP A 42 4.98 24.62 13.94
CA ASP A 42 5.73 25.26 15.02
C ASP A 42 4.93 26.49 15.53
N PRO A 43 4.57 26.53 16.81
CA PRO A 43 3.73 27.62 17.34
C PRO A 43 4.41 28.99 17.33
N GLU A 44 5.75 29.06 17.34
CA GLU A 44 6.48 30.31 17.37
C GLU A 44 6.76 30.85 15.97
N THR A 45 7.21 29.98 15.08
CA THR A 45 7.64 30.37 13.72
C THR A 45 6.55 30.20 12.67
N GLN A 46 5.47 29.46 12.96
CA GLN A 46 4.40 29.08 12.04
C GLN A 46 4.89 28.24 10.83
N TYR A 47 6.12 27.72 10.88
CA TYR A 47 6.62 26.82 9.86
C TYR A 47 6.07 25.39 10.02
N VAL A 48 5.81 24.77 8.88
CA VAL A 48 5.40 23.36 8.80
C VAL A 48 6.65 22.48 8.83
N GLU A 49 6.75 21.62 9.84
CA GLU A 49 7.85 20.68 10.01
C GLU A 49 7.33 19.24 10.00
N ASN A 50 8.19 18.31 9.66
CA ASN A 50 7.87 16.88 9.81
C ASN A 50 7.73 16.55 11.30
N ASP A 51 6.69 15.77 11.62
CA ASP A 51 6.45 15.29 12.97
C ASP A 51 6.68 13.78 13.09
N THR A 52 6.82 13.33 14.32
CA THR A 52 7.04 11.93 14.64
C THR A 52 6.25 11.55 15.88
N LEU A 53 5.32 10.61 15.74
CA LEU A 53 4.59 10.02 16.86
C LEU A 53 5.42 8.94 17.54
N ASP A 54 5.41 8.91 18.87
CA ASP A 54 6.11 7.89 19.65
C ASP A 54 5.62 6.48 19.34
N SER A 55 4.31 6.34 19.16
CA SER A 55 3.70 5.07 18.76
C SER A 55 2.33 5.28 18.11
N LEU A 56 2.01 4.40 17.17
CA LEU A 56 0.72 4.38 16.50
C LEU A 56 0.25 2.95 16.25
N THR A 57 -1.02 2.70 16.56
CA THR A 57 -1.74 1.50 16.11
C THR A 57 -2.90 1.96 15.25
N VAL A 58 -3.05 1.38 14.06
CA VAL A 58 -4.19 1.64 13.18
C VAL A 58 -4.99 0.37 13.00
N THR A 59 -6.28 0.44 13.23
CA THR A 59 -7.23 -0.68 13.04
C THR A 59 -8.35 -0.29 12.07
N ALA A 60 -8.86 -1.27 11.34
CA ALA A 60 -10.05 -1.07 10.53
C ALA A 60 -11.29 -0.99 11.44
N TYR A 61 -12.14 0.01 11.18
CA TYR A 61 -13.38 0.19 11.95
C TYR A 61 -14.34 -0.98 11.73
N GLY A 62 -14.89 -1.50 12.82
CA GLY A 62 -15.94 -2.53 12.81
C GLY A 62 -15.45 -3.98 12.62
N THR A 63 -14.16 -4.21 12.32
CA THR A 63 -13.59 -5.56 12.17
C THR A 63 -12.43 -5.84 13.12
N ASP A 64 -11.94 -4.82 13.84
CA ASP A 64 -10.75 -4.87 14.71
C ASP A 64 -9.47 -5.39 14.03
N SER A 65 -9.49 -5.49 12.71
CA SER A 65 -8.29 -5.89 11.93
C SER A 65 -7.20 -4.84 12.11
N ILE A 66 -6.03 -5.30 12.58
CA ILE A 66 -4.87 -4.44 12.80
C ILE A 66 -4.17 -4.22 11.47
N ILE A 67 -4.03 -2.96 11.05
CA ILE A 67 -3.32 -2.53 9.85
C ILE A 67 -1.88 -2.14 10.21
N ILE A 68 -1.73 -1.37 11.28
CA ILE A 68 -0.43 -0.97 11.84
C ILE A 68 -0.43 -1.36 13.32
N ASN A 69 0.55 -2.13 13.74
CA ASN A 69 0.63 -2.65 15.10
C ASN A 69 1.74 -1.97 15.90
N ASN A 70 1.35 -1.03 16.77
CA ASN A 70 2.23 -0.36 17.73
C ASN A 70 3.59 0.06 17.12
N GLN A 71 3.55 0.59 15.92
CA GLN A 71 4.74 1.10 15.24
C GLN A 71 5.31 2.27 16.05
N LYS A 72 6.64 2.27 16.21
CA LYS A 72 7.36 3.30 16.99
C LYS A 72 8.01 4.31 16.06
N LYS A 73 8.14 5.55 16.55
CA LYS A 73 8.76 6.67 15.81
C LYS A 73 8.17 6.82 14.40
N VAL A 74 6.85 6.98 14.37
CA VAL A 74 6.09 7.02 13.11
C VAL A 74 6.14 8.42 12.53
N HIS A 75 6.66 8.55 11.32
CA HIS A 75 6.70 9.81 10.57
C HIS A 75 5.94 9.72 9.25
N ASP A 76 5.73 8.48 8.77
CA ASP A 76 4.94 8.17 7.59
C ASP A 76 4.16 6.86 7.78
N ILE A 77 3.05 6.73 7.11
CA ILE A 77 2.22 5.52 7.12
C ILE A 77 1.57 5.29 5.75
N SER A 78 1.36 4.02 5.43
CA SER A 78 0.64 3.60 4.23
C SER A 78 -0.64 2.89 4.62
N LEU A 79 -1.77 3.39 4.13
CA LEU A 79 -3.10 2.94 4.50
C LEU A 79 -3.80 2.28 3.31
N PRO A 80 -4.35 1.07 3.48
CA PRO A 80 -5.12 0.41 2.44
C PRO A 80 -6.53 1.00 2.35
N LEU A 81 -7.06 1.10 1.13
CA LEU A 81 -8.45 1.43 0.89
C LEU A 81 -9.29 0.17 0.62
N ARG A 82 -10.58 0.22 0.94
CA ARG A 82 -11.52 -0.85 0.62
C ARG A 82 -11.83 -0.86 -0.89
N TYR A 83 -11.85 -2.04 -1.50
CA TYR A 83 -12.18 -2.19 -2.92
C TYR A 83 -13.68 -2.27 -3.19
N THR A 84 -14.45 -2.69 -2.19
CA THR A 84 -15.88 -2.98 -2.34
C THR A 84 -16.79 -1.84 -1.88
N GLU A 85 -16.22 -0.81 -1.28
CA GLU A 85 -16.94 0.33 -0.72
C GLU A 85 -16.31 1.64 -1.24
N ASP A 86 -17.05 2.72 -1.18
CA ASP A 86 -16.63 4.08 -1.55
C ASP A 86 -16.02 4.86 -0.37
N SER A 87 -15.85 4.18 0.77
CA SER A 87 -15.25 4.75 1.97
C SER A 87 -14.47 3.72 2.77
N THR A 88 -13.38 4.18 3.37
CA THR A 88 -12.54 3.41 4.29
C THR A 88 -12.49 4.11 5.63
N LYS A 89 -12.92 3.43 6.69
CA LYS A 89 -12.97 3.98 8.04
C LYS A 89 -11.93 3.30 8.92
N LEU A 90 -11.05 4.10 9.53
CA LEU A 90 -9.88 3.65 10.28
C LEU A 90 -9.88 4.28 11.67
N ILE A 91 -9.37 3.54 12.66
CA ILE A 91 -9.16 4.03 14.02
C ILE A 91 -7.66 4.14 14.28
N PHE A 92 -7.22 5.35 14.57
CA PHE A 92 -5.85 5.69 14.95
C PHE A 92 -5.77 5.72 16.48
N LYS A 93 -5.03 4.78 17.07
CA LYS A 93 -4.83 4.66 18.51
C LYS A 93 -3.44 5.13 18.87
N TYR A 94 -3.33 6.25 19.55
CA TYR A 94 -2.06 6.85 20.02
C TYR A 94 -1.68 6.34 21.42
N SER A 95 -2.68 6.06 22.24
CA SER A 95 -2.53 5.52 23.58
C SER A 95 -3.76 4.67 23.95
N ARG A 96 -3.83 4.19 25.18
CA ARG A 96 -5.01 3.46 25.67
C ARG A 96 -6.28 4.32 25.73
N THR A 97 -6.13 5.63 25.84
CA THR A 97 -7.25 6.57 26.05
C THR A 97 -7.44 7.57 24.92
N LYS A 98 -6.46 7.71 24.01
CA LYS A 98 -6.52 8.67 22.90
C LYS A 98 -6.59 7.95 21.58
N SER A 99 -7.64 8.22 20.82
CA SER A 99 -7.81 7.68 19.47
C SER A 99 -8.61 8.62 18.61
N ASP A 100 -8.28 8.67 17.33
CA ASP A 100 -9.06 9.35 16.30
C ASP A 100 -9.67 8.34 15.33
N THR A 101 -10.83 8.70 14.81
CA THR A 101 -11.46 7.96 13.71
C THR A 101 -11.30 8.78 12.44
N MET A 102 -10.65 8.21 11.45
CA MET A 102 -10.49 8.78 10.12
C MET A 102 -11.42 8.09 9.14
N VAL A 103 -12.11 8.86 8.32
CA VAL A 103 -12.92 8.35 7.20
C VAL A 103 -12.36 8.92 5.90
N ILE A 104 -11.88 8.04 5.05
CA ILE A 104 -11.39 8.37 3.70
C ILE A 104 -12.49 7.97 2.72
N ARG A 105 -13.09 8.95 2.03
CA ARG A 105 -14.00 8.71 0.91
C ARG A 105 -13.19 8.59 -0.37
N HIS A 106 -13.53 7.64 -1.21
CA HIS A 106 -12.79 7.39 -2.44
C HIS A 106 -13.66 6.77 -3.53
N THR A 107 -13.24 6.86 -4.75
CA THR A 107 -13.83 6.15 -5.88
C THR A 107 -12.98 4.92 -6.21
N ASN A 108 -13.64 3.85 -6.64
CA ASN A 108 -13.02 2.61 -7.08
C ASN A 108 -13.35 2.41 -8.56
N THR A 109 -12.35 2.53 -9.43
CA THR A 109 -12.52 2.38 -10.88
C THR A 109 -11.75 1.15 -11.34
N PRO A 110 -12.44 0.07 -11.76
CA PRO A 110 -11.77 -1.09 -12.31
C PRO A 110 -11.16 -0.76 -13.67
N TYR A 111 -9.96 -1.25 -13.91
CA TYR A 111 -9.32 -1.20 -15.22
C TYR A 111 -8.68 -2.54 -15.55
N PHE A 112 -8.63 -2.86 -16.82
CA PHE A 112 -7.98 -4.07 -17.31
C PHE A 112 -6.49 -3.84 -17.45
N LEU A 113 -5.68 -4.64 -16.75
CA LEU A 113 -4.22 -4.52 -16.80
C LEU A 113 -3.63 -5.36 -17.93
N SER A 114 -3.89 -6.67 -17.94
CA SER A 114 -3.49 -7.62 -18.97
C SER A 114 -4.29 -8.91 -18.87
N MET A 115 -4.13 -9.81 -19.87
CA MET A 115 -4.78 -11.13 -19.82
C MET A 115 -4.30 -11.98 -18.64
N ASP A 116 -3.04 -11.84 -18.26
CA ASP A 116 -2.43 -12.63 -17.19
C ASP A 116 -2.71 -12.07 -15.81
N CYS A 117 -2.74 -10.73 -15.67
CA CYS A 117 -2.94 -10.04 -14.40
C CYS A 117 -4.41 -9.66 -14.12
N GLY A 118 -5.27 -9.75 -15.12
CA GLY A 118 -6.70 -9.47 -14.99
C GLY A 118 -7.03 -8.00 -14.74
N TYR A 119 -8.08 -7.78 -13.95
CA TYR A 119 -8.54 -6.45 -13.57
C TYR A 119 -7.87 -5.96 -12.30
N GLN A 120 -7.56 -4.67 -12.29
CA GLN A 120 -7.05 -3.94 -11.14
C GLN A 120 -7.99 -2.79 -10.76
N MET A 121 -7.78 -2.22 -9.58
CA MET A 121 -8.62 -1.13 -9.07
C MET A 121 -7.78 0.14 -8.95
N LYS A 122 -8.13 1.16 -9.72
CA LYS A 122 -7.63 2.52 -9.50
C LYS A 122 -8.51 3.18 -8.45
N GLN A 123 -7.89 3.74 -7.41
CA GLN A 123 -8.59 4.37 -6.30
C GLN A 123 -8.19 5.85 -6.21
N ALA A 124 -9.18 6.72 -6.10
CA ALA A 124 -8.94 8.16 -5.97
C ALA A 124 -9.70 8.71 -4.76
N ILE A 125 -8.97 9.40 -3.88
CA ILE A 125 -9.50 10.05 -2.68
C ILE A 125 -10.37 11.22 -3.11
N THR A 126 -11.59 11.30 -2.57
CA THR A 126 -12.52 12.40 -2.83
C THR A 126 -12.67 13.33 -1.64
N ASP A 127 -12.57 12.79 -0.43
CA ASP A 127 -12.71 13.53 0.82
C ASP A 127 -12.06 12.79 1.98
N VAL A 128 -11.62 13.50 3.02
CA VAL A 128 -11.10 12.91 4.26
C VAL A 128 -11.60 13.69 5.46
N THR A 129 -12.15 12.98 6.44
CA THR A 129 -12.61 13.54 7.71
C THR A 129 -12.02 12.79 8.90
N CYS A 130 -11.88 13.46 10.05
CA CYS A 130 -11.42 12.86 11.31
C CYS A 130 -12.10 13.47 12.52
N THR A 131 -12.00 12.79 13.68
CA THR A 131 -12.62 13.24 14.96
C THR A 131 -11.86 14.36 15.67
N ARG A 132 -10.62 14.66 15.30
CA ARG A 132 -9.79 15.76 15.82
C ARG A 132 -9.59 15.72 17.36
N ILE A 133 -9.20 14.56 17.89
CA ILE A 133 -8.85 14.41 19.31
C ILE A 133 -7.35 14.64 19.53
N SER A 134 -6.54 14.11 18.64
CA SER A 134 -5.09 14.30 18.60
C SER A 134 -4.60 14.78 17.23
N LEU A 135 -5.34 14.46 16.18
CA LEU A 135 -5.11 14.88 14.82
C LEU A 135 -5.86 16.18 14.56
N ASP A 136 -5.15 17.28 14.35
CA ASP A 136 -5.74 18.62 14.19
C ASP A 136 -6.39 18.81 12.82
N SER A 137 -5.67 18.49 11.76
CA SER A 137 -6.17 18.66 10.40
C SER A 137 -5.53 17.69 9.40
N ILE A 138 -6.20 17.54 8.26
CA ILE A 138 -5.74 16.70 7.15
C ILE A 138 -5.79 17.52 5.87
N TYR A 139 -4.73 17.43 5.07
CA TYR A 139 -4.67 18.05 3.75
C TYR A 139 -4.42 16.99 2.69
N ILE A 140 -5.28 16.97 1.64
CA ILE A 140 -5.12 16.09 0.49
C ILE A 140 -4.13 16.76 -0.47
N LYS A 141 -2.93 16.19 -0.60
CA LYS A 141 -1.89 16.67 -1.51
C LYS A 141 -2.02 16.03 -2.90
N ASP A 142 -2.30 14.73 -2.92
CA ASP A 142 -2.54 13.96 -4.14
C ASP A 142 -3.70 13.00 -3.90
N ASN A 143 -4.69 13.05 -4.77
CA ASN A 143 -5.89 12.24 -4.62
C ASN A 143 -5.75 10.81 -5.19
N GLU A 144 -4.72 10.51 -5.99
CA GLU A 144 -4.53 9.18 -6.57
C GLU A 144 -3.78 8.27 -5.59
N ALA A 145 -4.47 7.29 -5.02
CA ALA A 145 -3.83 6.22 -4.28
C ALA A 145 -2.98 5.35 -5.22
N GLY A 146 -1.77 5.03 -4.82
CA GLY A 146 -0.82 4.38 -5.72
C GLY A 146 0.09 3.39 -5.04
N ILE A 147 0.93 2.75 -5.85
CA ILE A 147 1.94 1.77 -5.43
C ILE A 147 3.34 2.39 -5.25
N TYR A 148 3.54 3.63 -5.70
CA TYR A 148 4.87 4.26 -5.77
C TYR A 148 5.25 5.11 -4.56
N GLY A 149 4.50 5.05 -3.47
CA GLY A 149 4.85 5.76 -2.23
C GLY A 149 4.74 7.28 -2.31
N LYS A 150 4.00 7.82 -3.28
CA LYS A 150 3.76 9.26 -3.41
C LYS A 150 2.90 9.74 -2.25
N GLU A 151 3.26 10.89 -1.66
CA GLU A 151 2.51 11.48 -0.55
C GLU A 151 1.10 11.90 -1.00
N ASN A 152 0.08 11.26 -0.41
CA ASN A 152 -1.32 11.56 -0.66
C ASN A 152 -1.91 12.53 0.37
N LEU A 153 -1.64 12.28 1.65
CA LEU A 153 -2.19 13.05 2.75
C LEU A 153 -1.09 13.65 3.63
N LYS A 154 -1.31 14.89 4.06
CA LYS A 154 -0.58 15.51 5.17
C LYS A 154 -1.43 15.44 6.41
N LEU A 155 -0.90 14.86 7.48
CA LEU A 155 -1.56 14.73 8.78
C LEU A 155 -0.90 15.70 9.75
N PHE A 156 -1.65 16.65 10.28
CA PHE A 156 -1.15 17.67 11.22
C PHE A 156 -1.58 17.32 12.65
N TYR A 157 -0.60 17.30 13.56
CA TYR A 157 -0.76 16.99 14.98
C TYR A 157 -0.36 18.18 15.86
#